data_b09764b035bacadc709bf20b24d1433b
#
_entry.id   b09764b035bacadc709bf20b24d1433b
#
_cell.length_a   1.000
_cell.length_b   1.000
_cell.length_c   1.000
_cell.angle_alpha   90.00
_cell.angle_beta   90.00
_cell.angle_gamma   90.00
#
_symmetry.space_group_name_H-M   'P 1'
#
loop_
_entity.id
_entity.type
_entity.pdbx_description
1 polymer ?
#
loop_
_entity_poly.entity_id
_entity_poly.type
_entity_poly.pdbx_seq_one_letter_code
_entity_poly.pdbx_strand_id
1 'polypeptide(L)'
;MNSIETLQKFIDESSNIVAFTGAGCSTESGLPDFRSPDGLYNNLGTNNHVSTESGIPDFRSVDGLYHQQYAFPPETILSHSFFERNPEEFYRFYRSKMLFPQARPNAAHWKLAELEAAGKLTAVVTQNIDGLHQAAGSKTVYELHGSVHRNHCMKCRRFYGLDFLLETGGVPHCPACGGVVKPDVVLYEECLDETTMEGAVEAIAGADMLIIGGTSLAVYPAAGLIRYYRGNRLALINKSATPYDREAGLVINASLGEVLGAIRV
;
A
#
# COMPACT_ATOMS: atom_id res chain seq x y z
N MET A 1 18.27 22.35 14.40
CA MET A 1 17.35 21.30 14.87
C MET A 1 17.46 20.16 13.88
N ASN A 2 17.68 18.95 14.30
CA ASN A 2 17.72 17.77 13.45
C ASN A 2 16.30 17.51 12.90
N SER A 3 16.16 16.89 11.73
CA SER A 3 14.86 16.59 11.09
C SER A 3 13.93 15.76 11.99
N ILE A 4 14.49 14.82 12.77
CA ILE A 4 13.73 14.02 13.75
C ILE A 4 13.22 14.90 14.90
N GLU A 5 14.04 15.82 15.42
CA GLU A 5 13.62 16.77 16.45
C GLU A 5 12.51 17.69 15.97
N THR A 6 12.57 18.12 14.70
CA THR A 6 11.51 18.94 14.10
C THR A 6 10.22 18.14 13.95
N LEU A 7 10.31 16.87 13.52
CA LEU A 7 9.15 15.97 13.42
C LEU A 7 8.54 15.73 14.80
N GLN A 8 9.38 15.46 15.81
CA GLN A 8 8.92 15.29 17.21
C GLN A 8 8.15 16.53 17.68
N LYS A 9 8.71 17.73 17.44
CA LYS A 9 8.03 18.99 17.79
C LYS A 9 6.69 19.14 17.08
N PHE A 10 6.60 18.80 15.77
CA PHE A 10 5.32 18.84 15.06
C PHE A 10 4.29 17.91 15.70
N ILE A 11 4.70 16.68 16.07
CA ILE A 11 3.84 15.69 16.73
C ILE A 11 3.42 16.18 18.13
N ASP A 12 4.36 16.74 18.92
CA ASP A 12 4.07 17.22 20.27
C ASP A 12 3.04 18.37 20.26
N GLU A 13 3.14 19.27 19.29
CA GLU A 13 2.27 20.44 19.10
C GLU A 13 0.95 20.11 18.39
N SER A 14 0.75 18.87 17.95
CA SER A 14 -0.44 18.44 17.21
C SER A 14 -1.37 17.58 18.07
N SER A 15 -2.67 17.72 17.81
CA SER A 15 -3.74 16.98 18.48
C SER A 15 -4.66 16.22 17.50
N ASN A 16 -4.53 16.49 16.21
CA ASN A 16 -5.31 15.85 15.16
C ASN A 16 -4.39 15.50 13.97
N ILE A 17 -3.62 14.44 14.14
CA ILE A 17 -2.67 13.96 13.13
C ILE A 17 -3.36 12.96 12.21
N VAL A 18 -3.15 13.09 10.91
CA VAL A 18 -3.50 12.07 9.91
C VAL A 18 -2.24 11.56 9.24
N ALA A 19 -2.13 10.25 9.06
CA ALA A 19 -1.06 9.64 8.29
C ALA A 19 -1.59 9.19 6.91
N PHE A 20 -0.90 9.61 5.83
CA PHE A 20 -1.16 9.16 4.47
C PHE A 20 -0.02 8.24 4.01
N THR A 21 -0.31 6.95 3.77
CA THR A 21 0.73 5.94 3.54
C THR A 21 0.57 5.22 2.20
N GLY A 22 1.68 4.75 1.65
CA GLY A 22 1.72 3.90 0.46
C GLY A 22 2.65 2.71 0.63
N ALA A 23 2.94 1.99 -0.44
CA ALA A 23 3.63 0.70 -0.44
C ALA A 23 5.02 0.74 0.24
N GLY A 24 5.73 1.87 0.17
CA GLY A 24 7.00 2.07 0.87
C GLY A 24 6.90 2.00 2.40
N CYS A 25 5.70 2.14 2.99
CA CYS A 25 5.47 1.89 4.41
C CYS A 25 5.67 0.42 4.77
N SER A 26 5.33 -0.50 3.87
CA SER A 26 5.37 -1.95 4.09
C SER A 26 6.65 -2.62 3.56
N THR A 27 7.58 -1.87 2.93
CA THR A 27 8.84 -2.46 2.43
C THR A 27 9.70 -3.04 3.55
N GLU A 28 9.72 -2.42 4.72
CA GLU A 28 10.41 -2.93 5.92
C GLU A 28 9.70 -4.15 6.55
N SER A 29 8.51 -4.51 6.08
CA SER A 29 7.78 -5.74 6.40
C SER A 29 8.03 -6.86 5.39
N GLY A 30 8.93 -6.65 4.41
CA GLY A 30 9.26 -7.61 3.36
C GLY A 30 8.32 -7.60 2.16
N LEU A 31 7.40 -6.65 2.05
CA LEU A 31 6.56 -6.49 0.87
C LEU A 31 7.29 -5.64 -0.18
N PRO A 32 7.26 -6.03 -1.47
CA PRO A 32 7.78 -5.16 -2.53
C PRO A 32 6.88 -3.94 -2.68
N ASP A 33 7.46 -2.78 -2.93
CA ASP A 33 6.69 -1.68 -3.47
C ASP A 33 6.46 -1.85 -4.98
N PHE A 34 5.79 -0.90 -5.63
CA PHE A 34 5.44 -1.03 -7.05
C PHE A 34 6.47 -0.40 -7.99
N ARG A 35 7.18 0.66 -7.59
CA ARG A 35 7.90 1.57 -8.49
C ARG A 35 9.37 1.80 -8.18
N SER A 36 9.87 1.37 -7.02
CA SER A 36 11.32 1.42 -6.75
C SER A 36 12.11 0.55 -7.74
N PRO A 37 13.42 0.68 -7.85
CA PRO A 37 14.23 -0.20 -8.71
C PRO A 37 14.00 -1.69 -8.46
N ASP A 38 13.70 -2.07 -7.21
CA ASP A 38 13.38 -3.44 -6.78
C ASP A 38 11.85 -3.69 -6.68
N GLY A 39 11.03 -2.73 -7.11
CA GLY A 39 9.58 -2.79 -7.04
C GLY A 39 8.95 -3.73 -8.07
N LEU A 40 7.67 -4.06 -7.84
CA LEU A 40 6.93 -5.03 -8.64
C LEU A 40 6.94 -4.73 -10.14
N TYR A 41 6.84 -3.46 -10.54
CA TYR A 41 6.79 -3.07 -11.96
C TYR A 41 8.15 -3.13 -12.63
N ASN A 42 9.22 -2.87 -11.91
CA ASN A 42 10.58 -2.88 -12.45
C ASN A 42 11.19 -4.29 -12.48
N ASN A 43 10.81 -5.16 -11.56
CA ASN A 43 11.28 -6.55 -11.51
C ASN A 43 10.66 -7.46 -12.57
N LEU A 44 9.71 -6.97 -13.37
CA LEU A 44 9.10 -7.73 -14.48
C LEU A 44 9.64 -7.31 -15.85
N GLY A 45 10.53 -6.30 -15.94
CA GLY A 45 10.92 -5.77 -17.26
C GLY A 45 12.22 -5.01 -17.40
N THR A 46 13.14 -4.95 -16.43
CA THR A 46 14.40 -4.22 -16.63
C THR A 46 15.64 -4.98 -16.24
N ASN A 47 16.63 -4.94 -17.16
CA ASN A 47 17.99 -5.43 -17.01
C ASN A 47 18.71 -4.70 -15.87
N ASN A 48 18.94 -5.36 -14.74
CA ASN A 48 20.03 -5.03 -13.85
C ASN A 48 20.92 -6.28 -13.70
N HIS A 49 22.06 -6.24 -14.36
CA HIS A 49 23.09 -7.26 -14.26
C HIS A 49 23.56 -7.39 -12.81
N VAL A 50 23.20 -8.48 -12.17
CA VAL A 50 23.98 -9.02 -11.05
C VAL A 50 24.54 -10.34 -11.55
N SER A 51 25.83 -10.36 -11.83
CA SER A 51 26.55 -11.57 -12.20
C SER A 51 26.55 -12.54 -11.02
N THR A 52 25.90 -13.68 -11.18
CA THR A 52 26.06 -14.79 -10.25
C THR A 52 27.19 -15.70 -10.76
N GLU A 53 28.32 -15.71 -10.08
CA GLU A 53 29.43 -16.65 -10.35
C GLU A 53 29.10 -18.12 -10.08
N SER A 54 27.85 -18.46 -9.83
CA SER A 54 27.43 -19.78 -9.35
C SER A 54 26.63 -20.63 -10.35
N GLY A 55 26.50 -20.21 -11.63
CA GLY A 55 25.85 -21.02 -12.68
C GLY A 55 24.35 -21.29 -12.48
N ILE A 56 23.70 -20.60 -11.55
CA ILE A 56 22.24 -20.64 -11.37
C ILE A 56 21.65 -19.57 -12.31
N PRO A 57 20.59 -19.88 -13.11
CA PRO A 57 19.96 -18.89 -13.97
C PRO A 57 19.55 -17.69 -13.16
N ASP A 58 20.01 -16.51 -13.58
CA ASP A 58 19.60 -15.24 -13.00
C ASP A 58 18.09 -15.08 -13.19
N PHE A 59 17.37 -14.86 -12.09
CA PHE A 59 15.92 -14.63 -12.10
C PHE A 59 15.52 -13.33 -12.79
N ARG A 60 16.48 -12.43 -13.09
CA ARG A 60 16.29 -11.04 -13.52
C ARG A 60 16.77 -10.74 -14.95
N SER A 61 17.46 -11.65 -15.64
CA SER A 61 17.90 -11.45 -17.03
C SER A 61 16.76 -11.59 -18.02
N VAL A 62 16.95 -11.09 -19.26
CA VAL A 62 15.97 -11.21 -20.37
C VAL A 62 15.57 -12.64 -20.63
N ASP A 63 16.48 -13.60 -20.33
CA ASP A 63 16.26 -15.05 -20.41
C ASP A 63 15.95 -15.69 -19.04
N GLY A 64 15.81 -14.88 -17.97
CA GLY A 64 15.57 -15.33 -16.61
C GLY A 64 14.13 -15.81 -16.41
N LEU A 65 13.93 -16.67 -15.40
CA LEU A 65 12.63 -17.28 -15.07
C LEU A 65 11.50 -16.26 -14.83
N TYR A 66 11.82 -14.99 -14.51
CA TYR A 66 10.82 -13.93 -14.31
C TYR A 66 10.24 -13.39 -15.61
N HIS A 67 11.01 -13.28 -16.70
CA HIS A 67 10.53 -12.85 -18.01
C HIS A 67 9.63 -13.88 -18.70
N GLN A 68 9.76 -15.17 -18.34
CA GLN A 68 8.91 -16.23 -18.88
C GLN A 68 7.60 -16.43 -18.13
N GLN A 69 7.41 -15.74 -16.98
CA GLN A 69 6.32 -16.06 -16.05
C GLN A 69 4.98 -15.39 -16.39
N TYR A 70 5.00 -14.21 -17.01
CA TYR A 70 3.78 -13.47 -17.34
C TYR A 70 3.86 -12.81 -18.71
N ALA A 71 2.84 -13.04 -19.54
CA ALA A 71 2.76 -12.52 -20.90
C ALA A 71 2.36 -11.02 -20.97
N PHE A 72 1.95 -10.43 -19.86
CA PHE A 72 1.41 -9.07 -19.80
C PHE A 72 2.03 -8.28 -18.64
N PRO A 73 2.15 -6.93 -18.78
CA PRO A 73 2.58 -6.06 -17.68
C PRO A 73 1.63 -6.15 -16.47
N PRO A 74 2.14 -5.92 -15.23
CA PRO A 74 1.31 -5.97 -14.01
C PRO A 74 0.10 -5.06 -14.06
N GLU A 75 0.22 -3.86 -14.60
CA GLU A 75 -0.88 -2.91 -14.74
C GLU A 75 -2.00 -3.46 -15.63
N THR A 76 -1.64 -4.22 -16.67
CA THR A 76 -2.61 -4.89 -17.52
C THR A 76 -3.29 -6.02 -16.77
N ILE A 77 -2.51 -6.89 -16.10
CA ILE A 77 -3.05 -8.04 -15.34
C ILE A 77 -3.97 -7.57 -14.21
N LEU A 78 -3.62 -6.47 -13.55
CA LEU A 78 -4.38 -5.87 -12.45
C LEU A 78 -5.49 -4.90 -12.93
N SER A 79 -5.91 -4.97 -14.19
CA SER A 79 -7.06 -4.20 -14.69
C SER A 79 -8.37 -4.99 -14.61
N HIS A 80 -9.49 -4.27 -14.45
CA HIS A 80 -10.83 -4.86 -14.42
C HIS A 80 -11.13 -5.65 -15.71
N SER A 81 -10.83 -5.05 -16.85
CA SER A 81 -11.08 -5.68 -18.16
C SER A 81 -10.24 -6.93 -18.39
N PHE A 82 -9.04 -7.03 -17.82
CA PHE A 82 -8.23 -8.24 -17.89
C PHE A 82 -8.77 -9.31 -16.94
N PHE A 83 -9.14 -8.92 -15.69
CA PHE A 83 -9.77 -9.83 -14.74
C PHE A 83 -11.01 -10.51 -15.33
N GLU A 84 -11.87 -9.78 -16.04
CA GLU A 84 -13.05 -10.35 -16.68
C GLU A 84 -12.71 -11.33 -17.83
N ARG A 85 -11.70 -10.99 -18.64
CA ARG A 85 -11.34 -11.78 -19.82
C ARG A 85 -10.46 -12.98 -19.52
N ASN A 86 -9.58 -12.87 -18.52
CA ASN A 86 -8.59 -13.90 -18.19
C ASN A 86 -8.40 -14.04 -16.67
N PRO A 87 -9.45 -14.47 -15.94
CA PRO A 87 -9.39 -14.60 -14.50
C PRO A 87 -8.35 -15.61 -14.02
N GLU A 88 -8.04 -16.66 -14.79
CA GLU A 88 -7.03 -17.65 -14.41
C GLU A 88 -5.64 -17.03 -14.28
N GLU A 89 -5.23 -16.24 -15.27
CA GLU A 89 -3.94 -15.54 -15.27
C GLU A 89 -3.89 -14.45 -14.20
N PHE A 90 -5.01 -13.71 -14.00
CA PHE A 90 -5.15 -12.76 -12.91
C PHE A 90 -4.90 -13.43 -11.56
N TYR A 91 -5.56 -14.56 -11.25
CA TYR A 91 -5.40 -15.24 -9.96
C TYR A 91 -4.03 -15.89 -9.81
N ARG A 92 -3.40 -16.35 -10.88
CA ARG A 92 -2.03 -16.85 -10.87
C ARG A 92 -1.06 -15.73 -10.42
N PHE A 93 -1.19 -14.54 -11.03
CA PHE A 93 -0.42 -13.35 -10.69
C PHE A 93 -0.75 -12.87 -9.27
N TYR A 94 -2.03 -12.70 -8.97
CA TYR A 94 -2.51 -12.15 -7.70
C TYR A 94 -1.99 -12.94 -6.50
N ARG A 95 -2.10 -14.27 -6.52
CA ARG A 95 -1.57 -15.12 -5.44
C ARG A 95 -0.06 -15.06 -5.30
N SER A 96 0.68 -14.99 -6.40
CA SER A 96 2.13 -15.03 -6.35
C SER A 96 2.79 -13.70 -6.05
N LYS A 97 2.10 -12.57 -6.34
CA LYS A 97 2.68 -11.23 -6.30
C LYS A 97 1.98 -10.24 -5.37
N MET A 98 0.72 -10.51 -5.00
CA MET A 98 -0.08 -9.58 -4.20
C MET A 98 -0.39 -10.10 -2.79
N LEU A 99 -0.31 -11.41 -2.56
CA LEU A 99 -0.62 -12.02 -1.27
C LEU A 99 0.65 -12.34 -0.49
N PHE A 100 0.78 -11.75 0.70
CA PHE A 100 1.91 -11.93 1.62
C PHE A 100 1.41 -12.29 3.03
N PRO A 101 0.84 -13.50 3.24
CA PRO A 101 0.18 -13.86 4.49
C PRO A 101 1.14 -13.93 5.69
N GLN A 102 2.45 -14.00 5.44
CA GLN A 102 3.47 -14.03 6.48
C GLN A 102 4.00 -12.65 6.87
N ALA A 103 3.61 -11.58 6.15
CA ALA A 103 4.04 -10.23 6.49
C ALA A 103 3.58 -9.82 7.90
N ARG A 104 4.40 -9.03 8.56
CA ARG A 104 4.12 -8.51 9.91
C ARG A 104 4.29 -7.01 9.93
N PRO A 105 3.53 -6.29 10.78
CA PRO A 105 3.74 -4.87 10.97
C PRO A 105 5.19 -4.54 11.31
N ASN A 106 5.69 -3.42 10.82
CA ASN A 106 7.00 -2.86 11.15
C ASN A 106 6.88 -1.65 12.09
N ALA A 107 8.01 -1.01 12.41
CA ALA A 107 8.07 0.12 13.33
C ALA A 107 7.13 1.29 12.95
N ALA A 108 6.92 1.55 11.64
CA ALA A 108 5.98 2.58 11.22
C ALA A 108 4.54 2.25 11.62
N HIS A 109 4.10 1.03 11.34
CA HIS A 109 2.75 0.58 11.68
C HIS A 109 2.49 0.63 13.19
N TRP A 110 3.45 0.12 13.98
CA TRP A 110 3.34 0.15 15.44
C TRP A 110 3.30 1.57 15.99
N LYS A 111 4.14 2.48 15.47
CA LYS A 111 4.17 3.88 15.93
C LYS A 111 2.87 4.61 15.60
N LEU A 112 2.29 4.40 14.42
CA LEU A 112 1.01 5.02 14.07
C LEU A 112 -0.12 4.52 14.97
N ALA A 113 -0.15 3.22 15.30
CA ALA A 113 -1.12 2.67 16.24
C ALA A 113 -0.90 3.22 17.67
N GLU A 114 0.35 3.42 18.10
CA GLU A 114 0.70 4.03 19.39
C GLU A 114 0.21 5.50 19.47
N LEU A 115 0.43 6.29 18.41
CA LEU A 115 -0.06 7.66 18.31
C LEU A 115 -1.60 7.73 18.34
N GLU A 116 -2.28 6.78 17.70
CA GLU A 116 -3.75 6.69 17.74
C GLU A 116 -4.23 6.33 19.16
N ALA A 117 -3.58 5.35 19.79
CA ALA A 117 -3.91 4.97 21.18
C ALA A 117 -3.69 6.12 22.19
N ALA A 118 -2.71 6.99 21.94
CA ALA A 118 -2.45 8.20 22.73
C ALA A 118 -3.40 9.37 22.39
N GLY A 119 -4.34 9.19 21.46
CA GLY A 119 -5.30 10.21 21.05
C GLY A 119 -4.72 11.35 20.20
N LYS A 120 -3.51 11.17 19.66
CA LYS A 120 -2.86 12.16 18.80
C LYS A 120 -3.14 11.94 17.32
N LEU A 121 -3.19 10.68 16.85
CA LEU A 121 -3.52 10.34 15.49
C LEU A 121 -5.00 9.94 15.38
N THR A 122 -5.70 10.56 14.45
CA THR A 122 -7.14 10.33 14.25
C THR A 122 -7.45 9.33 13.15
N ALA A 123 -6.60 9.23 12.16
CA ALA A 123 -6.78 8.26 11.07
C ALA A 123 -5.47 7.92 10.34
N VAL A 124 -5.45 6.74 9.78
CA VAL A 124 -4.53 6.34 8.71
C VAL A 124 -5.31 6.28 7.40
N VAL A 125 -4.87 7.02 6.39
CA VAL A 125 -5.34 6.93 5.01
C VAL A 125 -4.28 6.17 4.23
N THR A 126 -4.60 5.00 3.72
CA THR A 126 -3.58 4.15 3.09
C THR A 126 -3.96 3.71 1.67
N GLN A 127 -2.97 3.66 0.81
CA GLN A 127 -3.06 3.05 -0.52
C GLN A 127 -2.77 1.54 -0.48
N ASN A 128 -2.30 1.04 0.68
CA ASN A 128 -1.95 -0.36 0.85
C ASN A 128 -3.19 -1.22 1.05
N ILE A 129 -3.07 -2.48 0.61
CA ILE A 129 -4.13 -3.49 0.66
C ILE A 129 -3.80 -4.62 1.64
N ASP A 130 -2.68 -4.52 2.35
CA ASP A 130 -2.05 -5.59 3.14
C ASP A 130 -2.63 -5.80 4.54
N GLY A 131 -3.40 -4.84 5.06
CA GLY A 131 -4.01 -4.89 6.40
C GLY A 131 -3.02 -4.72 7.56
N LEU A 132 -1.76 -4.31 7.31
CA LEU A 132 -0.74 -4.23 8.36
C LEU A 132 -0.98 -3.12 9.37
N HIS A 133 -1.67 -2.03 8.99
CA HIS A 133 -2.08 -1.00 9.95
C HIS A 133 -3.07 -1.56 10.98
N GLN A 134 -4.08 -2.30 10.54
CA GLN A 134 -5.05 -2.95 11.43
C GLN A 134 -4.36 -4.05 12.28
N ALA A 135 -3.45 -4.81 11.68
CA ALA A 135 -2.68 -5.83 12.41
C ALA A 135 -1.77 -5.23 13.50
N ALA A 136 -1.30 -3.98 13.32
CA ALA A 136 -0.58 -3.21 14.36
C ALA A 136 -1.49 -2.61 15.44
N GLY A 137 -2.81 -2.63 15.24
CA GLY A 137 -3.78 -2.13 16.21
C GLY A 137 -4.43 -0.79 15.86
N SER A 138 -4.11 -0.17 14.71
CA SER A 138 -4.83 1.01 14.23
C SER A 138 -6.32 0.71 14.04
N LYS A 139 -7.18 1.62 14.48
CA LYS A 139 -8.65 1.45 14.49
C LYS A 139 -9.30 2.17 13.33
N THR A 140 -8.85 3.39 13.04
CA THR A 140 -9.43 4.23 11.97
C THR A 140 -8.49 4.19 10.77
N VAL A 141 -8.77 3.26 9.84
CA VAL A 141 -7.96 3.05 8.63
C VAL A 141 -8.85 3.14 7.40
N TYR A 142 -8.58 4.12 6.54
CA TYR A 142 -9.22 4.28 5.24
C TYR A 142 -8.35 3.59 4.18
N GLU A 143 -8.75 2.38 3.76
CA GLU A 143 -8.05 1.58 2.73
C GLU A 143 -8.54 1.99 1.35
N LEU A 144 -7.93 3.01 0.74
CA LEU A 144 -8.36 3.61 -0.53
C LEU A 144 -8.44 2.62 -1.70
N HIS A 145 -7.57 1.61 -1.68
CA HIS A 145 -7.51 0.58 -2.72
C HIS A 145 -8.09 -0.77 -2.27
N GLY A 146 -8.92 -0.76 -1.23
CA GLY A 146 -9.52 -1.98 -0.69
C GLY A 146 -8.54 -2.85 0.10
N SER A 147 -8.81 -4.16 0.19
CA SER A 147 -8.02 -5.06 1.03
C SER A 147 -8.00 -6.49 0.48
N VAL A 148 -6.84 -7.16 0.63
CA VAL A 148 -6.71 -8.61 0.32
C VAL A 148 -7.51 -9.49 1.29
N HIS A 149 -7.85 -8.96 2.47
CA HIS A 149 -8.58 -9.70 3.51
C HIS A 149 -10.10 -9.75 3.27
N ARG A 150 -10.63 -8.95 2.36
CA ARG A 150 -12.04 -8.93 1.99
C ARG A 150 -12.20 -9.41 0.55
N ASN A 151 -13.08 -10.36 0.34
CA ASN A 151 -13.37 -10.93 -0.97
C ASN A 151 -14.86 -11.19 -1.07
N HIS A 152 -15.47 -10.96 -2.21
CA HIS A 152 -16.91 -11.08 -2.39
C HIS A 152 -17.27 -11.86 -3.64
N CYS A 153 -18.28 -12.72 -3.52
CA CYS A 153 -18.87 -13.36 -4.69
C CYS A 153 -19.53 -12.30 -5.59
N MET A 154 -19.15 -12.24 -6.85
CA MET A 154 -19.70 -11.27 -7.82
C MET A 154 -21.21 -11.48 -8.06
N LYS A 155 -21.73 -12.71 -7.87
CA LYS A 155 -23.14 -13.04 -8.11
C LYS A 155 -24.02 -12.83 -6.88
N CYS A 156 -23.65 -13.39 -5.71
CA CYS A 156 -24.50 -13.35 -4.51
C CYS A 156 -23.99 -12.46 -3.39
N ARG A 157 -22.88 -11.77 -3.59
CA ARG A 157 -22.25 -10.83 -2.66
C ARG A 157 -21.76 -11.45 -1.33
N ARG A 158 -21.77 -12.78 -1.22
CA ARG A 158 -21.26 -13.45 -0.01
C ARG A 158 -19.80 -13.10 0.20
N PHE A 159 -19.46 -12.79 1.44
CA PHE A 159 -18.12 -12.48 1.91
C PHE A 159 -17.28 -13.75 2.08
N TYR A 160 -15.97 -13.61 1.80
CA TYR A 160 -14.93 -14.60 2.03
C TYR A 160 -13.65 -13.92 2.54
N GLY A 161 -13.00 -14.49 3.56
CA GLY A 161 -11.70 -14.04 4.04
C GLY A 161 -10.56 -14.42 3.07
N LEU A 162 -9.34 -13.96 3.42
CA LEU A 162 -8.14 -14.27 2.65
C LEU A 162 -7.87 -15.78 2.56
N ASP A 163 -8.11 -16.52 3.64
CA ASP A 163 -7.86 -17.97 3.72
C ASP A 163 -8.59 -18.72 2.60
N PHE A 164 -9.82 -18.34 2.27
CA PHE A 164 -10.56 -18.93 1.16
C PHE A 164 -9.81 -18.82 -0.18
N LEU A 165 -9.14 -17.69 -0.44
CA LEU A 165 -8.36 -17.51 -1.66
C LEU A 165 -7.05 -18.29 -1.64
N LEU A 166 -6.44 -18.44 -0.47
CA LEU A 166 -5.19 -19.21 -0.30
C LEU A 166 -5.43 -20.71 -0.45
N GLU A 167 -6.56 -21.21 0.05
CA GLU A 167 -6.94 -22.63 0.00
C GLU A 167 -7.50 -23.06 -1.36
N THR A 168 -8.07 -22.11 -2.13
CA THR A 168 -8.70 -22.40 -3.43
C THR A 168 -7.67 -22.31 -4.55
N GLY A 169 -7.48 -23.38 -5.32
CA GLY A 169 -6.69 -23.36 -6.54
C GLY A 169 -7.43 -22.70 -7.71
N GLY A 170 -6.68 -22.17 -8.69
CA GLY A 170 -7.27 -21.57 -9.91
C GLY A 170 -8.18 -20.36 -9.62
N VAL A 171 -9.27 -20.22 -10.36
CA VAL A 171 -10.29 -19.17 -10.13
C VAL A 171 -11.18 -19.57 -8.97
N PRO A 172 -11.29 -18.75 -7.89
CA PRO A 172 -12.12 -19.09 -6.75
C PRO A 172 -13.61 -18.93 -7.08
N HIS A 173 -14.38 -19.99 -6.86
CA HIS A 173 -15.83 -19.99 -7.05
C HIS A 173 -16.59 -20.10 -5.73
N CYS A 174 -17.66 -19.33 -5.62
CA CYS A 174 -18.55 -19.33 -4.45
C CYS A 174 -19.21 -20.71 -4.29
N PRO A 175 -19.04 -21.42 -3.16
CA PRO A 175 -19.68 -22.73 -2.93
C PRO A 175 -21.22 -22.67 -2.93
N ALA A 176 -21.79 -21.50 -2.66
CA ALA A 176 -23.26 -21.35 -2.56
C ALA A 176 -23.95 -21.13 -3.90
N CYS A 177 -23.29 -20.50 -4.90
CA CYS A 177 -23.96 -20.12 -6.15
C CYS A 177 -23.11 -20.28 -7.41
N GLY A 178 -21.87 -20.77 -7.28
CA GLY A 178 -20.93 -20.97 -8.39
C GLY A 178 -20.35 -19.69 -9.00
N GLY A 179 -20.72 -18.49 -8.50
CA GLY A 179 -20.18 -17.22 -9.01
C GLY A 179 -18.71 -17.06 -8.65
N VAL A 180 -17.95 -16.31 -9.46
CA VAL A 180 -16.55 -15.97 -9.19
C VAL A 180 -16.47 -15.12 -7.92
N VAL A 181 -15.48 -15.39 -7.06
CA VAL A 181 -15.19 -14.57 -5.88
C VAL A 181 -14.09 -13.60 -6.23
N LYS A 182 -14.36 -12.29 -6.27
CA LYS A 182 -13.39 -11.23 -6.57
C LYS A 182 -12.84 -10.64 -5.27
N PRO A 183 -11.51 -10.39 -5.18
CA PRO A 183 -10.96 -9.62 -4.07
C PRO A 183 -11.51 -8.18 -4.09
N ASP A 184 -11.68 -7.61 -2.89
CA ASP A 184 -12.13 -6.23 -2.67
C ASP A 184 -11.02 -5.21 -2.95
N VAL A 185 -10.00 -5.62 -3.67
CA VAL A 185 -8.94 -4.75 -4.14
C VAL A 185 -9.42 -4.01 -5.37
N VAL A 186 -9.23 -2.68 -5.36
CA VAL A 186 -9.56 -1.81 -6.50
C VAL A 186 -8.55 -2.06 -7.61
N LEU A 187 -9.03 -2.55 -8.74
CA LEU A 187 -8.23 -2.77 -9.93
C LEU A 187 -8.13 -1.48 -10.76
N TYR A 188 -7.14 -1.41 -11.65
CA TYR A 188 -7.15 -0.37 -12.68
C TYR A 188 -8.49 -0.41 -13.43
N GLU A 189 -8.99 0.75 -13.85
CA GLU A 189 -10.31 0.94 -14.48
C GLU A 189 -11.50 0.92 -13.49
N GLU A 190 -11.29 0.58 -12.20
CA GLU A 190 -12.34 0.64 -11.18
C GLU A 190 -12.29 1.97 -10.42
N CYS A 191 -13.45 2.41 -9.94
CA CYS A 191 -13.56 3.57 -9.05
C CYS A 191 -13.20 3.19 -7.62
N LEU A 192 -12.64 4.15 -6.87
CA LEU A 192 -12.48 4.01 -5.43
C LEU A 192 -13.86 4.03 -4.75
N ASP A 193 -13.94 3.41 -3.58
CA ASP A 193 -15.16 3.45 -2.77
C ASP A 193 -15.46 4.88 -2.28
N GLU A 194 -16.66 5.37 -2.56
CA GLU A 194 -17.05 6.75 -2.29
C GLU A 194 -17.05 7.05 -0.78
N THR A 195 -17.56 6.14 0.04
CA THR A 195 -17.60 6.30 1.50
C THR A 195 -16.20 6.36 2.10
N THR A 196 -15.30 5.50 1.65
CA THR A 196 -13.89 5.51 2.07
C THR A 196 -13.20 6.81 1.65
N MET A 197 -13.48 7.29 0.44
CA MET A 197 -12.93 8.54 -0.08
C MET A 197 -13.43 9.76 0.72
N GLU A 198 -14.72 9.84 0.99
CA GLU A 198 -15.30 10.93 1.79
C GLU A 198 -14.72 10.98 3.20
N GLY A 199 -14.66 9.83 3.89
CA GLY A 199 -14.06 9.76 5.22
C GLY A 199 -12.58 10.13 5.24
N ALA A 200 -11.81 9.72 4.22
CA ALA A 200 -10.41 10.11 4.07
C ALA A 200 -10.24 11.61 3.82
N VAL A 201 -11.10 12.21 2.98
CA VAL A 201 -11.11 13.67 2.71
C VAL A 201 -11.44 14.45 3.99
N GLU A 202 -12.48 14.04 4.72
CA GLU A 202 -12.85 14.67 6.01
C GLU A 202 -11.71 14.62 7.02
N ALA A 203 -11.09 13.46 7.19
CA ALA A 203 -9.96 13.28 8.10
C ALA A 203 -8.79 14.20 7.72
N ILE A 204 -8.38 14.22 6.45
CA ILE A 204 -7.27 15.05 5.96
C ILE A 204 -7.61 16.55 6.09
N ALA A 205 -8.82 16.96 5.76
CA ALA A 205 -9.23 18.36 5.83
C ALA A 205 -9.29 18.90 7.26
N GLY A 206 -9.62 18.04 8.23
CA GLY A 206 -9.67 18.38 9.65
C GLY A 206 -8.33 18.28 10.38
N ALA A 207 -7.28 17.73 9.74
CA ALA A 207 -6.00 17.50 10.39
C ALA A 207 -5.23 18.81 10.66
N ASP A 208 -4.61 18.90 11.83
CA ASP A 208 -3.65 19.99 12.16
C ASP A 208 -2.20 19.60 11.77
N MET A 209 -1.96 18.29 11.55
CA MET A 209 -0.72 17.76 10.99
C MET A 209 -1.03 16.62 10.00
N LEU A 210 -0.33 16.63 8.87
CA LEU A 210 -0.37 15.51 7.90
C LEU A 210 1.02 14.89 7.76
N ILE A 211 1.13 13.61 8.07
CA ILE A 211 2.34 12.80 7.82
C ILE A 211 2.12 12.04 6.52
N ILE A 212 2.93 12.29 5.51
CA ILE A 212 2.93 11.52 4.25
C ILE A 212 4.16 10.62 4.25
N GLY A 213 3.98 9.31 4.07
CA GLY A 213 5.09 8.38 4.13
C GLY A 213 4.99 7.19 3.17
N GLY A 214 6.15 6.80 2.64
CA GLY A 214 6.27 5.58 1.82
C GLY A 214 5.44 5.58 0.54
N THR A 215 5.24 6.74 -0.09
CA THR A 215 4.45 6.85 -1.33
C THR A 215 5.13 7.73 -2.36
N SER A 216 5.05 7.35 -3.63
CA SER A 216 5.52 8.18 -4.74
C SER A 216 4.57 9.34 -5.08
N LEU A 217 3.34 9.34 -4.53
CA LEU A 217 2.26 10.29 -4.86
C LEU A 217 1.95 10.37 -6.36
N ALA A 218 2.13 9.26 -7.08
CA ALA A 218 1.92 9.18 -8.53
C ALA A 218 0.59 8.52 -8.94
N VAL A 219 -0.14 7.90 -8.00
CA VAL A 219 -1.39 7.18 -8.28
C VAL A 219 -2.59 8.06 -7.95
N TYR A 220 -3.30 8.47 -8.99
CA TYR A 220 -4.55 9.21 -8.87
C TYR A 220 -5.76 8.27 -8.94
N PRO A 221 -6.90 8.59 -8.26
CA PRO A 221 -7.17 9.84 -7.54
C PRO A 221 -6.58 9.94 -6.12
N ALA A 222 -6.08 8.84 -5.54
CA ALA A 222 -5.62 8.77 -4.15
C ALA A 222 -4.58 9.86 -3.80
N ALA A 223 -3.56 10.07 -4.64
CA ALA A 223 -2.55 11.12 -4.43
C ALA A 223 -3.14 12.54 -4.39
N GLY A 224 -4.29 12.75 -5.02
CA GLY A 224 -4.99 14.05 -5.03
C GLY A 224 -5.61 14.44 -3.68
N LEU A 225 -5.82 13.46 -2.77
CA LEU A 225 -6.46 13.71 -1.48
C LEU A 225 -5.66 14.64 -0.57
N ILE A 226 -4.34 14.64 -0.68
CA ILE A 226 -3.48 15.53 0.13
C ILE A 226 -3.76 17.02 -0.09
N ARG A 227 -4.37 17.39 -1.22
CA ARG A 227 -4.76 18.79 -1.53
C ARG A 227 -5.88 19.31 -0.62
N TYR A 228 -6.59 18.44 0.07
CA TYR A 228 -7.62 18.81 1.04
C TYR A 228 -7.02 19.23 2.40
N TYR A 229 -5.74 18.93 2.66
CA TYR A 229 -5.05 19.37 3.85
C TYR A 229 -4.98 20.91 3.91
N ARG A 230 -5.33 21.48 5.07
CA ARG A 230 -5.39 22.93 5.31
C ARG A 230 -4.44 23.42 6.40
N GLY A 231 -3.76 22.50 7.07
CA GLY A 231 -2.82 22.81 8.14
C GLY A 231 -1.47 23.33 7.62
N ASN A 232 -0.56 23.56 8.55
CA ASN A 232 0.78 24.08 8.26
C ASN A 232 1.92 23.13 8.70
N ARG A 233 1.58 21.93 9.17
CA ARG A 233 2.54 20.90 9.58
C ARG A 233 2.47 19.69 8.66
N LEU A 234 2.90 19.89 7.41
CA LEU A 234 3.04 18.80 6.43
C LEU A 234 4.44 18.20 6.55
N ALA A 235 4.54 16.95 7.00
CA ALA A 235 5.77 16.19 7.05
C ALA A 235 5.76 15.09 5.97
N LEU A 236 6.76 15.08 5.10
CA LEU A 236 6.93 14.12 4.05
C LEU A 236 8.14 13.23 4.32
N ILE A 237 7.93 11.92 4.48
CA ILE A 237 8.95 10.93 4.82
C ILE A 237 8.99 9.88 3.72
N ASN A 238 9.99 9.95 2.86
CA ASN A 238 10.10 9.03 1.73
C ASN A 238 11.56 8.87 1.30
N LYS A 239 11.95 7.69 0.84
CA LYS A 239 13.33 7.44 0.37
C LYS A 239 13.67 8.25 -0.88
N SER A 240 12.71 8.46 -1.76
CA SER A 240 12.86 9.20 -3.02
C SER A 240 12.10 10.52 -2.97
N ALA A 241 12.55 11.51 -3.73
CA ALA A 241 11.84 12.78 -3.90
C ALA A 241 10.45 12.58 -4.50
N THR A 242 9.53 13.45 -4.13
CA THR A 242 8.14 13.46 -4.61
C THR A 242 7.78 14.81 -5.22
N PRO A 243 6.71 14.88 -6.02
CA PRO A 243 6.22 16.17 -6.55
C PRO A 243 5.83 17.20 -5.48
N TYR A 244 5.58 16.74 -4.25
CA TYR A 244 5.10 17.56 -3.13
C TYR A 244 6.18 18.01 -2.14
N ASP A 245 7.44 17.68 -2.37
CA ASP A 245 8.56 18.07 -1.48
C ASP A 245 8.62 19.58 -1.24
N ARG A 246 8.24 20.39 -2.25
CA ARG A 246 8.27 21.85 -2.15
C ARG A 246 7.11 22.43 -1.30
N GLU A 247 6.06 21.66 -1.12
CA GLU A 247 4.87 22.06 -0.36
C GLU A 247 4.97 21.63 1.11
N ALA A 248 5.88 20.67 1.39
CA ALA A 248 6.08 20.15 2.74
C ALA A 248 6.86 21.12 3.64
N GLY A 249 6.38 21.30 4.86
CA GLY A 249 7.10 22.03 5.91
C GLY A 249 8.31 21.26 6.44
N LEU A 250 8.33 19.95 6.26
CA LEU A 250 9.44 19.06 6.63
C LEU A 250 9.54 17.92 5.63
N VAL A 251 10.73 17.71 5.05
CA VAL A 251 11.06 16.56 4.19
C VAL A 251 12.16 15.74 4.84
N ILE A 252 11.96 14.44 4.96
CA ILE A 252 12.94 13.48 5.49
C ILE A 252 13.16 12.36 4.46
N ASN A 253 14.37 12.32 3.88
CA ASN A 253 14.73 11.29 2.91
C ASN A 253 15.25 10.04 3.61
N ALA A 254 14.34 9.24 4.17
CA ALA A 254 14.62 7.99 4.88
C ALA A 254 13.43 7.02 4.80
N SER A 255 13.58 5.82 5.35
CA SER A 255 12.46 4.89 5.47
C SER A 255 11.49 5.34 6.56
N LEU A 256 10.20 5.09 6.34
CA LEU A 256 9.15 5.53 7.27
C LEU A 256 9.29 4.85 8.65
N GLY A 257 9.66 3.55 8.66
CA GLY A 257 9.83 2.80 9.89
C GLY A 257 11.01 3.28 10.74
N GLU A 258 12.14 3.59 10.09
CA GLU A 258 13.31 4.19 10.76
C GLU A 258 12.94 5.53 11.42
N VAL A 259 12.29 6.42 10.67
CA VAL A 259 11.94 7.76 11.15
C VAL A 259 10.91 7.70 12.26
N LEU A 260 9.80 7.00 12.06
CA LEU A 260 8.74 6.90 13.06
C LEU A 260 9.16 6.07 14.27
N GLY A 261 10.03 5.06 14.08
CA GLY A 261 10.60 4.29 15.20
C GLY A 261 11.42 5.13 16.17
N ALA A 262 11.99 6.25 15.72
CA ALA A 262 12.76 7.18 16.57
C ALA A 262 11.89 8.20 17.32
N ILE A 263 10.59 8.30 17.04
CA ILE A 263 9.66 9.24 17.68
C ILE A 263 9.17 8.68 19.02
N ARG A 264 8.97 9.57 19.98
CA ARG A 264 8.33 9.29 21.26
C ARG A 264 6.86 9.74 21.23
N VAL A 265 6.03 9.01 21.95
CA VAL A 265 4.60 9.32 22.15
C VAL A 265 4.36 9.76 23.57
#